data_5b54e5dab10ce852e7ab1f6727f845d4
#
_entry.id   5b54e5dab10ce852e7ab1f6727f845d4
#
_cell.length_a   1.000
_cell.length_b   1.000
_cell.length_c   1.000
_cell.angle_alpha   90.00
_cell.angle_beta   90.00
_cell.angle_gamma   90.00
#
_symmetry.space_group_name_H-M   'P 1'
#
loop_
_entity.id
_entity.type
_entity.pdbx_description
1 polymer ?
#
loop_
_entity_poly.entity_id
_entity_poly.type
_entity_poly.pdbx_seq_one_letter_code
_entity_poly.pdbx_strand_id
1 'polypeptide(L)'
;MPFFFHNTMQDHQNKNYPSGNVERTQSSGNEAQIPSCSSETCKNSERIKVGKYRLLTKQIAALIEGEHDAIAVMANVCAAIHEAMGFFWTGFYRVSGEELVLGPFQGPVACTHIGFGRGVCGTSWKERQSIVVPDVEAFPGHIACSSLSRSEIVVPVLSADGTVRAVLDIDSKQLATFDDVDRQFLEDICKMIASLLCV
;
A
#
# COMPACT_ATOMS: atom_id res chain seq x y z
N MET A 1 -20.60 24.63 -21.24
CA MET A 1 -20.83 23.37 -21.97
C MET A 1 -20.52 22.27 -20.98
N PRO A 2 -21.49 21.46 -20.53
CA PRO A 2 -21.24 20.34 -19.61
C PRO A 2 -20.90 19.07 -20.41
N PHE A 3 -19.80 18.45 -20.10
CA PHE A 3 -19.45 17.13 -20.61
C PHE A 3 -20.17 16.05 -19.78
N PHE A 4 -21.18 15.45 -20.38
CA PHE A 4 -21.82 14.25 -19.86
C PHE A 4 -21.03 13.02 -20.32
N PHE A 5 -20.44 12.27 -19.40
CA PHE A 5 -19.99 10.90 -19.65
C PHE A 5 -21.13 9.94 -19.29
N HIS A 6 -21.70 9.32 -20.30
CA HIS A 6 -22.60 8.18 -20.16
C HIS A 6 -21.78 6.92 -19.91
N ASN A 7 -21.96 6.31 -18.76
CA ASN A 7 -21.38 5.03 -18.43
C ASN A 7 -22.47 3.95 -18.62
N THR A 8 -22.39 3.20 -19.70
CA THR A 8 -23.25 2.03 -19.95
C THR A 8 -22.67 0.83 -19.22
N MET A 9 -23.34 0.42 -18.14
CA MET A 9 -23.13 -0.89 -17.52
C MET A 9 -23.57 -1.99 -18.50
N GLN A 10 -22.66 -2.91 -18.82
CA GLN A 10 -23.00 -4.21 -19.43
C GLN A 10 -22.84 -5.30 -18.40
N ASP A 11 -23.99 -5.88 -18.04
CA ASP A 11 -24.13 -7.14 -17.32
C ASP A 11 -23.47 -8.27 -18.10
N HIS A 12 -22.53 -8.98 -17.47
CA HIS A 12 -22.11 -10.30 -17.93
C HIS A 12 -22.41 -11.37 -16.89
N GLN A 13 -23.35 -12.20 -17.32
CA GLN A 13 -23.90 -13.36 -16.66
C GLN A 13 -22.85 -14.45 -16.33
N ASN A 14 -23.03 -14.95 -15.15
CA ASN A 14 -22.79 -16.28 -14.60
C ASN A 14 -22.33 -17.36 -15.59
N LYS A 15 -21.11 -17.87 -15.45
CA LYS A 15 -20.68 -19.15 -16.01
C LYS A 15 -20.20 -20.08 -14.90
N ASN A 16 -20.96 -21.15 -14.72
CA ASN A 16 -20.65 -22.33 -13.91
C ASN A 16 -19.34 -22.97 -14.35
N TYR A 17 -18.43 -23.23 -13.42
CA TYR A 17 -17.28 -24.10 -13.60
C TYR A 17 -17.50 -25.43 -12.86
N PRO A 18 -17.19 -26.56 -13.50
CA PRO A 18 -17.33 -27.90 -12.88
C PRO A 18 -16.19 -28.17 -11.91
N SER A 19 -16.53 -28.85 -10.82
CA SER A 19 -15.62 -29.41 -9.82
C SER A 19 -14.77 -30.52 -10.44
N GLY A 20 -13.48 -30.29 -10.60
CA GLY A 20 -12.50 -31.29 -10.97
C GLY A 20 -11.58 -31.60 -9.80
N ASN A 21 -11.58 -32.89 -9.39
CA ASN A 21 -10.60 -33.45 -8.46
C ASN A 21 -9.18 -33.30 -9.04
N VAL A 22 -8.27 -32.67 -8.30
CA VAL A 22 -6.85 -32.66 -8.64
C VAL A 22 -6.09 -33.44 -7.57
N GLU A 23 -5.50 -34.54 -8.04
CA GLU A 23 -4.59 -35.40 -7.30
C GLU A 23 -3.37 -34.61 -6.82
N ARG A 24 -2.98 -34.88 -5.54
CA ARG A 24 -1.76 -34.35 -4.92
C ARG A 24 -0.54 -35.03 -5.53
N THR A 25 0.15 -34.36 -6.42
CA THR A 25 1.56 -34.68 -6.71
C THR A 25 2.47 -33.86 -5.80
N GLN A 26 3.22 -34.53 -4.95
CA GLN A 26 4.32 -33.99 -4.17
C GLN A 26 5.44 -33.59 -5.14
N SER A 27 5.68 -32.29 -5.31
CA SER A 27 6.90 -31.79 -5.94
C SER A 27 7.76 -31.14 -4.86
N SER A 28 8.98 -31.66 -4.74
CA SER A 28 10.08 -31.21 -3.91
C SER A 28 10.31 -29.70 -4.09
N GLY A 29 10.16 -28.94 -2.99
CA GLY A 29 10.37 -27.49 -2.97
C GLY A 29 11.85 -27.16 -3.17
N ASN A 30 12.14 -26.43 -4.25
CA ASN A 30 13.29 -25.55 -4.29
C ASN A 30 12.85 -24.22 -3.63
N GLU A 31 13.20 -24.04 -2.37
CA GLU A 31 13.21 -22.71 -1.74
C GLU A 31 14.20 -21.85 -2.51
N ALA A 32 13.66 -20.91 -3.27
CA ALA A 32 14.45 -19.83 -3.87
C ALA A 32 15.01 -18.99 -2.72
N GLN A 33 16.27 -19.23 -2.34
CA GLN A 33 17.03 -18.39 -1.43
C GLN A 33 17.12 -16.99 -2.05
N ILE A 34 16.51 -16.02 -1.39
CA ILE A 34 16.71 -14.59 -1.68
C ILE A 34 18.22 -14.33 -1.49
N PRO A 35 18.97 -13.87 -2.50
CA PRO A 35 20.38 -13.60 -2.35
C PRO A 35 20.57 -12.48 -1.33
N SER A 36 21.14 -12.80 -0.16
CA SER A 36 21.58 -11.81 0.81
C SER A 36 22.67 -10.98 0.13
N CYS A 37 22.38 -9.70 -0.10
CA CYS A 37 23.33 -8.79 -0.71
C CYS A 37 24.51 -8.56 0.24
N SER A 38 25.62 -9.23 0.00
CA SER A 38 26.84 -9.17 0.81
C SER A 38 27.85 -8.10 0.33
N SER A 39 27.51 -7.35 -0.75
CA SER A 39 28.40 -6.33 -1.29
C SER A 39 28.36 -5.05 -0.45
N GLU A 40 29.52 -4.37 -0.35
CA GLU A 40 29.67 -3.10 0.40
C GLU A 40 28.76 -2.01 -0.14
N THR A 41 28.50 -2.01 -1.44
CA THR A 41 27.57 -1.10 -2.13
C THR A 41 26.12 -1.26 -1.64
N CYS A 42 25.67 -2.47 -1.40
CA CYS A 42 24.33 -2.77 -0.90
C CYS A 42 24.12 -2.32 0.53
N LYS A 43 25.12 -2.60 1.39
CA LYS A 43 25.10 -2.12 2.79
C LYS A 43 25.09 -0.60 2.87
N ASN A 44 25.80 0.08 1.96
CA ASN A 44 25.79 1.53 1.91
C ASN A 44 24.43 2.10 1.46
N SER A 45 23.78 1.49 0.46
CA SER A 45 22.44 1.86 0.01
C SER A 45 21.39 1.70 1.13
N GLU A 46 21.45 0.57 1.85
CA GLU A 46 20.57 0.31 3.00
C GLU A 46 20.78 1.33 4.12
N ARG A 47 22.03 1.66 4.47
CA ARG A 47 22.34 2.70 5.47
C ARG A 47 21.79 4.07 5.09
N ILE A 48 21.85 4.44 3.81
CA ILE A 48 21.30 5.70 3.30
C ILE A 48 19.77 5.68 3.42
N LYS A 49 19.11 4.59 3.01
CA LYS A 49 17.65 4.41 3.14
C LYS A 49 17.22 4.54 4.60
N VAL A 50 17.85 3.81 5.52
CA VAL A 50 17.59 3.90 6.97
C VAL A 50 17.80 5.32 7.50
N GLY A 51 18.84 6.03 7.06
CA GLY A 51 19.09 7.42 7.43
C GLY A 51 17.96 8.36 7.01
N LYS A 52 17.46 8.21 5.78
CA LYS A 52 16.31 8.97 5.28
C LYS A 52 15.05 8.71 6.10
N TYR A 53 14.72 7.45 6.37
CA TYR A 53 13.55 7.11 7.17
C TYR A 53 13.63 7.63 8.60
N ARG A 54 14.79 7.56 9.26
CA ARG A 54 14.97 8.10 10.60
C ARG A 54 14.73 9.62 10.67
N LEU A 55 15.16 10.36 9.63
CA LEU A 55 14.89 11.80 9.54
C LEU A 55 13.40 12.04 9.28
N LEU A 56 12.83 11.33 8.31
CA LEU A 56 11.42 11.41 7.95
C LEU A 56 10.49 11.14 9.14
N THR A 57 10.76 10.08 9.93
CA THR A 57 9.96 9.77 11.13
C THR A 57 9.97 10.91 12.15
N LYS A 58 11.12 11.57 12.35
CA LYS A 58 11.22 12.75 13.23
C LYS A 58 10.46 13.96 12.67
N GLN A 59 10.51 14.17 11.35
CA GLN A 59 9.78 15.25 10.69
C GLN A 59 8.26 15.02 10.81
N ILE A 60 7.79 13.80 10.56
CA ILE A 60 6.38 13.45 10.70
C ILE A 60 5.91 13.64 12.15
N ALA A 61 6.70 13.18 13.15
CA ALA A 61 6.36 13.38 14.55
C ALA A 61 6.14 14.87 14.91
N ALA A 62 7.01 15.74 14.39
CA ALA A 62 6.88 17.19 14.59
C ALA A 62 5.70 17.81 13.83
N LEU A 63 5.38 17.29 12.62
CA LEU A 63 4.26 17.78 11.80
C LEU A 63 2.90 17.45 12.41
N ILE A 64 2.78 16.34 13.12
CA ILE A 64 1.52 15.89 13.71
C ILE A 64 1.37 16.28 15.19
N GLU A 65 2.38 16.92 15.79
CA GLU A 65 2.32 17.37 17.17
C GLU A 65 1.21 18.41 17.36
N GLY A 66 0.21 18.09 18.18
CA GLY A 66 -0.95 18.95 18.43
C GLY A 66 -1.98 19.03 17.30
N GLU A 67 -1.81 18.25 16.22
CA GLU A 67 -2.82 18.15 15.15
C GLU A 67 -3.86 17.07 15.52
N HIS A 68 -5.13 17.37 15.24
CA HIS A 68 -6.27 16.50 15.55
C HIS A 68 -7.15 16.20 14.34
N ASP A 69 -6.94 16.89 13.20
CA ASP A 69 -7.67 16.62 11.97
C ASP A 69 -7.02 15.48 11.20
N ALA A 70 -7.74 14.37 11.06
CA ALA A 70 -7.26 13.16 10.39
C ALA A 70 -6.86 13.42 8.92
N ILE A 71 -7.56 14.34 8.23
CA ILE A 71 -7.24 14.68 6.82
C ILE A 71 -5.95 15.47 6.74
N ALA A 72 -5.75 16.45 7.64
CA ALA A 72 -4.52 17.23 7.72
C ALA A 72 -3.32 16.34 8.03
N VAL A 73 -3.46 15.41 9.01
CA VAL A 73 -2.43 14.42 9.33
C VAL A 73 -2.06 13.59 8.11
N MET A 74 -3.05 12.95 7.46
CA MET A 74 -2.80 12.09 6.29
C MET A 74 -2.16 12.88 5.13
N ALA A 75 -2.62 14.12 4.88
CA ALA A 75 -2.09 14.96 3.80
C ALA A 75 -0.62 15.29 4.02
N ASN A 76 -0.25 15.73 5.22
CA ASN A 76 1.14 16.07 5.56
C ASN A 76 2.05 14.84 5.57
N VAL A 77 1.55 13.70 6.07
CA VAL A 77 2.30 12.42 6.05
C VAL A 77 2.57 11.96 4.61
N CYS A 78 1.55 12.00 3.73
CA CYS A 78 1.74 11.68 2.31
C CYS A 78 2.78 12.58 1.65
N ALA A 79 2.69 13.89 1.87
CA ALA A 79 3.62 14.86 1.30
C ALA A 79 5.06 14.61 1.78
N ALA A 80 5.24 14.40 3.09
CA ALA A 80 6.56 14.17 3.68
C ALA A 80 7.20 12.87 3.17
N ILE A 81 6.43 11.76 3.08
CA ILE A 81 6.94 10.49 2.53
C ILE A 81 7.30 10.67 1.06
N HIS A 82 6.40 11.25 0.26
CA HIS A 82 6.58 11.42 -1.17
C HIS A 82 7.83 12.26 -1.48
N GLU A 83 8.01 13.39 -0.79
CA GLU A 83 9.17 14.27 -0.94
C GLU A 83 10.48 13.61 -0.52
N ALA A 84 10.51 12.96 0.66
CA ALA A 84 11.73 12.38 1.21
C ALA A 84 12.22 11.17 0.42
N MET A 85 11.30 10.33 -0.07
CA MET A 85 11.63 9.04 -0.68
C MET A 85 11.58 9.06 -2.20
N GLY A 86 10.81 9.98 -2.81
CA GLY A 86 10.67 10.11 -4.26
C GLY A 86 9.85 9.00 -4.91
N PHE A 87 8.89 8.43 -4.18
CA PHE A 87 8.00 7.40 -4.71
C PHE A 87 7.08 7.94 -5.80
N PHE A 88 6.59 7.06 -6.66
CA PHE A 88 5.74 7.45 -7.78
C PHE A 88 4.34 7.90 -7.32
N TRP A 89 3.76 7.18 -6.37
CA TRP A 89 2.49 7.50 -5.74
C TRP A 89 2.57 7.18 -4.25
N THR A 90 1.93 8.02 -3.43
CA THR A 90 1.86 7.83 -1.98
C THR A 90 0.53 8.37 -1.49
N GLY A 91 -0.29 7.55 -0.86
CA GLY A 91 -1.61 7.99 -0.44
C GLY A 91 -2.25 7.12 0.62
N PHE A 92 -3.35 7.61 1.17
CA PHE A 92 -4.19 6.86 2.08
C PHE A 92 -5.52 6.51 1.43
N TYR A 93 -5.97 5.29 1.67
CA TYR A 93 -7.37 4.90 1.50
C TYR A 93 -7.99 4.70 2.88
N ARG A 94 -9.11 5.40 3.15
CA ARG A 94 -9.82 5.35 4.43
C ARG A 94 -10.92 4.31 4.39
N VAL A 95 -11.10 3.55 5.46
CA VAL A 95 -12.25 2.65 5.60
C VAL A 95 -13.52 3.49 5.76
N SER A 96 -14.50 3.26 4.91
CA SER A 96 -15.82 3.88 4.94
C SER A 96 -16.89 2.82 4.64
N GLY A 97 -17.53 2.30 5.68
CA GLY A 97 -18.46 1.16 5.54
C GLY A 97 -17.75 -0.09 5.05
N GLU A 98 -18.17 -0.59 3.88
CA GLU A 98 -17.63 -1.82 3.27
C GLU A 98 -16.58 -1.56 2.18
N GLU A 99 -16.12 -0.32 2.05
CA GLU A 99 -15.17 0.10 1.02
C GLU A 99 -14.00 0.90 1.62
N LEU A 100 -12.88 0.87 0.91
CA LEU A 100 -11.81 1.84 1.05
C LEU A 100 -12.11 3.01 0.11
N VAL A 101 -12.10 4.22 0.65
CA VAL A 101 -12.33 5.46 -0.11
C VAL A 101 -11.04 6.27 -0.15
N LEU A 102 -10.68 6.75 -1.34
CA LEU A 102 -9.49 7.56 -1.55
C LEU A 102 -9.46 8.75 -0.58
N GLY A 103 -8.36 8.85 0.13
CA GLY A 103 -8.02 9.96 1.03
C GLY A 103 -6.98 10.89 0.43
N PRO A 104 -6.23 11.64 1.25
CA PRO A 104 -5.11 12.45 0.78
C PRO A 104 -4.02 11.61 0.11
N PHE A 105 -3.46 12.12 -0.99
CA PHE A 105 -2.40 11.47 -1.75
C PHE A 105 -1.51 12.47 -2.49
N GLN A 106 -0.36 11.98 -2.95
CA GLN A 106 0.60 12.64 -3.83
C GLN A 106 0.86 11.72 -5.04
N GLY A 107 0.73 12.25 -6.24
CA GLY A 107 0.92 11.51 -7.48
C GLY A 107 -0.22 11.70 -8.49
N PRO A 108 -0.26 10.89 -9.56
CA PRO A 108 -1.35 10.93 -10.54
C PRO A 108 -2.69 10.46 -9.93
N VAL A 109 -3.78 10.66 -10.68
CA VAL A 109 -5.13 10.20 -10.30
C VAL A 109 -5.16 8.70 -10.03
N ALA A 110 -6.00 8.29 -9.09
CA ALA A 110 -6.11 6.91 -8.62
C ALA A 110 -7.57 6.45 -8.55
N CYS A 111 -7.79 5.17 -8.25
CA CYS A 111 -9.12 4.61 -8.01
C CYS A 111 -9.78 5.31 -6.81
N THR A 112 -11.06 5.65 -6.92
CA THR A 112 -11.77 6.34 -5.83
C THR A 112 -12.28 5.39 -4.74
N HIS A 113 -12.64 4.16 -5.12
CA HIS A 113 -13.21 3.15 -4.24
C HIS A 113 -12.57 1.78 -4.48
N ILE A 114 -12.25 1.06 -3.40
CA ILE A 114 -11.70 -0.29 -3.44
C ILE A 114 -12.47 -1.15 -2.45
N GLY A 115 -13.06 -2.27 -2.94
CA GLY A 115 -13.83 -3.19 -2.10
C GLY A 115 -12.96 -4.00 -1.15
N PHE A 116 -13.57 -4.48 -0.05
CA PHE A 116 -12.92 -5.37 0.92
C PHE A 116 -12.34 -6.63 0.27
N GLY A 117 -11.07 -6.91 0.50
CA GLY A 117 -10.35 -8.04 -0.07
C GLY A 117 -10.05 -7.92 -1.57
N ARG A 118 -10.18 -6.74 -2.18
CA ARG A 118 -9.91 -6.51 -3.60
C ARG A 118 -8.59 -5.78 -3.80
N GLY A 119 -7.81 -6.24 -4.77
CA GLY A 119 -6.47 -5.71 -5.02
C GLY A 119 -5.54 -5.83 -3.82
N VAL A 120 -4.41 -5.13 -3.83
CA VAL A 120 -3.44 -5.14 -2.72
C VAL A 120 -3.99 -4.41 -1.49
N CYS A 121 -4.53 -3.20 -1.68
CA CYS A 121 -5.12 -2.39 -0.61
C CYS A 121 -6.26 -3.11 0.12
N GLY A 122 -7.25 -3.67 -0.62
CA GLY A 122 -8.35 -4.40 -0.02
C GLY A 122 -7.91 -5.69 0.67
N THR A 123 -6.87 -6.35 0.15
CA THR A 123 -6.28 -7.54 0.76
C THR A 123 -5.56 -7.19 2.06
N SER A 124 -4.75 -6.12 2.08
CA SER A 124 -4.10 -5.62 3.31
C SER A 124 -5.13 -5.28 4.39
N TRP A 125 -6.22 -4.63 4.01
CA TRP A 125 -7.34 -4.35 4.93
C TRP A 125 -7.94 -5.64 5.51
N LYS A 126 -8.24 -6.63 4.66
CA LYS A 126 -8.83 -7.91 5.07
C LYS A 126 -7.92 -8.70 5.99
N GLU A 127 -6.64 -8.79 5.65
CA GLU A 127 -5.65 -9.57 6.39
C GLU A 127 -5.06 -8.82 7.57
N ARG A 128 -5.26 -7.50 7.65
CA ARG A 128 -4.71 -6.61 8.69
C ARG A 128 -3.19 -6.68 8.76
N GLN A 129 -2.55 -6.82 7.61
CA GLN A 129 -1.10 -6.99 7.47
C GLN A 129 -0.56 -6.13 6.35
N SER A 130 0.70 -5.73 6.52
CA SER A 130 1.45 -5.07 5.45
C SER A 130 1.72 -6.07 4.32
N ILE A 131 1.55 -5.62 3.08
CA ILE A 131 1.80 -6.42 1.88
C ILE A 131 2.84 -5.71 1.04
N VAL A 132 3.93 -6.41 0.73
CA VAL A 132 4.98 -5.96 -0.19
C VAL A 132 4.84 -6.75 -1.49
N VAL A 133 4.62 -6.04 -2.59
CA VAL A 133 4.42 -6.62 -3.92
C VAL A 133 5.60 -6.23 -4.82
N PRO A 134 6.53 -7.13 -5.10
CA PRO A 134 7.69 -6.82 -5.94
C PRO A 134 7.34 -6.64 -7.42
N ASP A 135 6.25 -7.27 -7.88
CA ASP A 135 5.70 -7.11 -9.23
C ASP A 135 4.16 -7.14 -9.16
N VAL A 136 3.53 -6.00 -9.42
CA VAL A 136 2.07 -5.86 -9.34
C VAL A 136 1.34 -6.72 -10.38
N GLU A 137 1.97 -7.02 -11.52
CA GLU A 137 1.38 -7.89 -12.55
C GLU A 137 1.29 -9.35 -12.08
N ALA A 138 2.15 -9.75 -11.14
CA ALA A 138 2.15 -11.08 -10.55
C ALA A 138 1.17 -11.23 -9.37
N PHE A 139 0.61 -10.12 -8.87
CA PHE A 139 -0.30 -10.16 -7.72
C PHE A 139 -1.72 -10.60 -8.14
N PRO A 140 -2.27 -11.70 -7.58
CA PRO A 140 -3.60 -12.19 -7.96
C PRO A 140 -4.70 -11.17 -7.69
N GLY A 141 -5.44 -10.79 -8.73
CA GLY A 141 -6.55 -9.83 -8.62
C GLY A 141 -6.10 -8.38 -8.41
N HIS A 142 -4.85 -8.04 -8.77
CA HIS A 142 -4.36 -6.66 -8.77
C HIS A 142 -5.32 -5.73 -9.52
N ILE A 143 -5.58 -4.55 -8.96
CA ILE A 143 -6.37 -3.48 -9.57
C ILE A 143 -5.40 -2.42 -10.04
N ALA A 144 -5.20 -2.33 -11.35
CA ALA A 144 -4.29 -1.35 -11.94
C ALA A 144 -4.92 0.05 -11.88
N CYS A 145 -4.65 0.83 -10.81
CA CYS A 145 -5.03 2.24 -10.74
C CYS A 145 -4.14 3.11 -11.65
N SER A 146 -2.91 2.65 -11.94
CA SER A 146 -1.99 3.24 -12.90
C SER A 146 -1.24 2.15 -13.65
N SER A 147 -1.15 2.28 -14.97
CA SER A 147 -0.33 1.38 -15.81
C SER A 147 1.17 1.57 -15.62
N LEU A 148 1.59 2.57 -14.84
CA LEU A 148 2.99 2.87 -14.57
C LEU A 148 3.49 2.26 -13.26
N SER A 149 2.61 1.78 -12.39
CA SER A 149 2.98 1.08 -11.15
C SER A 149 3.55 -0.29 -11.48
N ARG A 150 4.72 -0.61 -10.94
CA ARG A 150 5.41 -1.89 -11.14
C ARG A 150 5.62 -2.66 -9.85
N SER A 151 5.78 -1.97 -8.72
CA SER A 151 5.80 -2.56 -7.38
C SER A 151 5.03 -1.69 -6.42
N GLU A 152 4.53 -2.28 -5.34
CA GLU A 152 3.61 -1.64 -4.40
C GLU A 152 3.90 -2.12 -2.97
N ILE A 153 3.72 -1.25 -2.00
CA ILE A 153 3.65 -1.61 -0.58
C ILE A 153 2.39 -1.00 0.02
N VAL A 154 1.61 -1.82 0.70
CA VAL A 154 0.43 -1.36 1.44
C VAL A 154 0.58 -1.70 2.92
N VAL A 155 0.35 -0.70 3.78
CA VAL A 155 0.49 -0.82 5.24
C VAL A 155 -0.82 -0.40 5.91
N PRO A 156 -1.47 -1.27 6.71
CA PRO A 156 -2.72 -0.93 7.39
C PRO A 156 -2.44 -0.03 8.59
N VAL A 157 -3.30 0.99 8.77
CA VAL A 157 -3.35 1.82 9.98
C VAL A 157 -4.35 1.19 10.94
N LEU A 158 -3.83 0.58 12.01
CA LEU A 158 -4.60 -0.17 12.99
C LEU A 158 -4.87 0.68 14.23
N SER A 159 -6.13 0.83 14.61
CA SER A 159 -6.50 1.36 15.92
C SER A 159 -6.13 0.40 17.05
N ALA A 160 -6.19 0.86 18.31
CA ALA A 160 -5.80 0.08 19.47
C ALA A 160 -6.57 -1.24 19.66
N ASP A 161 -7.79 -1.33 19.14
CA ASP A 161 -8.62 -2.53 19.12
C ASP A 161 -8.33 -3.48 17.94
N GLY A 162 -7.33 -3.15 17.11
CA GLY A 162 -6.95 -3.91 15.92
C GLY A 162 -7.85 -3.70 14.70
N THR A 163 -8.75 -2.71 14.73
CA THR A 163 -9.57 -2.34 13.57
C THR A 163 -8.74 -1.51 12.60
N VAL A 164 -8.77 -1.86 11.30
CA VAL A 164 -8.15 -1.04 10.25
C VAL A 164 -8.98 0.22 10.03
N ARG A 165 -8.38 1.40 10.15
CA ARG A 165 -9.01 2.71 9.89
C ARG A 165 -8.70 3.25 8.50
N ALA A 166 -7.51 2.94 8.02
CA ALA A 166 -7.04 3.29 6.69
C ALA A 166 -5.95 2.32 6.24
N VAL A 167 -5.56 2.38 4.99
CA VAL A 167 -4.30 1.79 4.51
C VAL A 167 -3.45 2.90 3.91
N LEU A 168 -2.15 2.87 4.17
CA LEU A 168 -1.14 3.64 3.46
C LEU A 168 -0.71 2.80 2.26
N ASP A 169 -0.86 3.35 1.08
CA ASP A 169 -0.54 2.73 -0.20
C ASP A 169 0.58 3.53 -0.87
N ILE A 170 1.60 2.83 -1.36
CA ILE A 170 2.77 3.45 -2.01
C ILE A 170 3.18 2.62 -3.22
N ASP A 171 3.22 3.28 -4.39
CA ASP A 171 3.61 2.69 -5.65
C ASP A 171 4.98 3.17 -6.14
N SER A 172 5.65 2.30 -6.89
CA SER A 172 6.87 2.61 -7.63
C SER A 172 6.76 2.20 -9.10
N LYS A 173 7.44 2.97 -9.98
CA LYS A 173 7.61 2.62 -11.40
C LYS A 173 8.66 1.53 -11.63
N GLN A 174 9.35 1.11 -10.60
CA GLN A 174 10.40 0.09 -10.67
C GLN A 174 9.91 -1.19 -9.98
N LEU A 175 10.35 -2.33 -10.47
CA LEU A 175 10.15 -3.63 -9.83
C LEU A 175 10.93 -3.69 -8.51
N ALA A 176 10.40 -4.42 -7.54
CA ALA A 176 11.07 -4.76 -6.29
C ALA A 176 11.70 -3.56 -5.56
N THR A 177 11.00 -2.41 -5.57
CA THR A 177 11.47 -1.18 -4.92
C THR A 177 11.46 -1.31 -3.40
N PHE A 178 10.45 -1.99 -2.86
CA PHE A 178 10.18 -2.05 -1.43
C PHE A 178 10.78 -3.31 -0.81
N ASP A 179 11.37 -3.15 0.38
CA ASP A 179 11.99 -4.21 1.17
C ASP A 179 11.53 -4.17 2.65
N ASP A 180 12.14 -4.99 3.50
CA ASP A 180 11.81 -5.03 4.93
C ASP A 180 12.11 -3.73 5.67
N VAL A 181 13.08 -2.93 5.21
CA VAL A 181 13.37 -1.61 5.79
C VAL A 181 12.19 -0.67 5.55
N ASP A 182 11.68 -0.62 4.29
CA ASP A 182 10.49 0.19 3.97
C ASP A 182 9.31 -0.25 4.82
N ARG A 183 9.02 -1.56 4.85
CA ARG A 183 7.90 -2.12 5.61
C ARG A 183 7.97 -1.70 7.08
N GLN A 184 9.10 -1.88 7.74
CA GLN A 184 9.25 -1.60 9.17
C GLN A 184 9.04 -0.11 9.50
N PHE A 185 9.67 0.80 8.75
CA PHE A 185 9.52 2.23 9.01
C PHE A 185 8.13 2.75 8.68
N LEU A 186 7.50 2.25 7.61
CA LEU A 186 6.14 2.65 7.26
C LEU A 186 5.11 2.11 8.26
N GLU A 187 5.30 0.90 8.79
CA GLU A 187 4.50 0.38 9.91
C GLU A 187 4.64 1.27 11.16
N ASP A 188 5.85 1.72 11.50
CA ASP A 188 6.07 2.61 12.65
C ASP A 188 5.41 3.99 12.44
N ILE A 189 5.45 4.54 11.22
CA ILE A 189 4.73 5.77 10.87
C ILE A 189 3.21 5.55 10.99
N CYS A 190 2.67 4.45 10.46
CA CYS A 190 1.25 4.12 10.56
C CYS A 190 0.80 3.96 12.03
N LYS A 191 1.60 3.30 12.88
CA LYS A 191 1.35 3.22 14.33
C LYS A 191 1.31 4.59 15.00
N MET A 192 2.23 5.48 14.64
CA MET A 192 2.32 6.84 15.20
C MET A 192 1.06 7.66 14.96
N ILE A 193 0.45 7.54 13.77
CA ILE A 193 -0.75 8.30 13.38
C ILE A 193 -2.06 7.60 13.73
N ALA A 194 -2.02 6.35 14.16
CA ALA A 194 -3.22 5.51 14.31
C ALA A 194 -4.28 6.11 15.24
N SER A 195 -3.87 6.72 16.36
CA SER A 195 -4.79 7.36 17.31
C SER A 195 -5.44 8.63 16.77
N LEU A 196 -4.81 9.29 15.79
CA LEU A 196 -5.30 10.51 15.16
C LEU A 196 -6.32 10.24 14.04
N LEU A 197 -6.42 9.00 13.58
CA LEU A 197 -7.39 8.57 12.56
C LEU A 197 -8.66 7.94 13.15
N CYS A 198 -8.81 7.92 14.48
CA CYS A 198 -9.97 7.41 15.19
C CYS A 198 -11.01 8.53 15.36
N VAL A 199 -11.72 8.88 14.27
CA VAL A 199 -12.85 9.82 14.31
C VAL A 199 -14.12 9.11 13.87
#